data_7739f9f3c55a880acf68c1bcb0d3cf09
#
_entry.id   7739f9f3c55a880acf68c1bcb0d3cf09
#
_cell.length_a   1.000
_cell.length_b   1.000
_cell.length_c   1.000
_cell.angle_alpha   90.00
_cell.angle_beta   90.00
_cell.angle_gamma   90.00
#
_symmetry.space_group_name_H-M   'P 1'
#
loop_
_entity.id
_entity.type
_entity.pdbx_description
1 polymer ?
#
loop_
_entity_poly.entity_id
_entity_poly.type
_entity_poly.pdbx_seq_one_letter_code
_entity_poly.pdbx_strand_id
1 'polypeptide(L)'
;STPKPSSAASDVYKRQAFANVPDVERDFPRIRVMGTIGWIASGLACGFLPQILGYADISPTNIPLLITAGSSALLGVFAFFLPDTPPKSTGKMDIKVMLGLDALILLRDKNFLVFFFCSFLFAMPLAFYYIFANGYLTEVGMKNATGWMTLGQFSEIFFMLALPFFTKRFGIKKVLLLGLVTAAIRYGFFIYGSADEYFTYALLFLGILLHGVSYDFYYVTAYIYVDKKAPVHMRTAAQGLITLCCQGFGSLLGYRLGGVMMEKMFAYQEPVNGLTFNWSGMWTFGAVMIAIIAVLFMIFFRESDNEITAIKVDDRDIALTQGEVK
;
A
#
# COMPACT_ATOMS: atom_id res chain seq x y z
N SER A 1 3.93 16.48 -14.39
CA SER A 1 4.19 15.08 -14.05
C SER A 1 2.90 14.30 -14.19
N THR A 2 2.83 13.44 -15.19
CA THR A 2 1.72 12.50 -15.35
C THR A 2 1.59 11.66 -14.05
N PRO A 3 0.38 11.47 -13.53
CA PRO A 3 0.15 10.55 -12.42
C PRO A 3 0.80 9.21 -12.74
N LYS A 4 1.38 8.54 -11.74
CA LYS A 4 1.90 7.18 -11.94
C LYS A 4 0.82 6.34 -12.65
N PRO A 5 1.14 5.56 -13.68
CA PRO A 5 0.15 4.81 -14.47
C PRO A 5 -0.82 4.00 -13.61
N SER A 6 -0.37 3.47 -12.47
CA SER A 6 -1.20 2.71 -11.54
C SER A 6 -2.27 3.56 -10.82
N SER A 7 -1.96 4.79 -10.41
CA SER A 7 -2.95 5.67 -9.75
C SER A 7 -3.94 6.24 -10.76
N ALA A 8 -3.46 6.66 -11.93
CA ALA A 8 -4.32 7.15 -12.99
C ALA A 8 -5.28 6.05 -13.50
N ALA A 9 -4.78 4.83 -13.73
CA ALA A 9 -5.63 3.70 -14.11
C ALA A 9 -6.65 3.36 -13.03
N SER A 10 -6.26 3.40 -11.74
CA SER A 10 -7.18 3.19 -10.62
C SER A 10 -8.31 4.23 -10.59
N ASP A 11 -8.01 5.49 -10.86
CA ASP A 11 -9.03 6.55 -10.86
C ASP A 11 -9.92 6.48 -12.09
N VAL A 12 -9.39 6.09 -13.25
CA VAL A 12 -10.17 5.91 -14.46
C VAL A 12 -11.19 4.79 -14.28
N TYR A 13 -10.79 3.60 -13.81
CA TYR A 13 -11.75 2.51 -13.65
C TYR A 13 -12.80 2.79 -12.57
N LYS A 14 -12.45 3.49 -11.49
CA LYS A 14 -13.42 3.92 -10.47
C LYS A 14 -14.46 4.84 -11.06
N ARG A 15 -14.07 5.83 -11.85
CA ARG A 15 -14.99 6.76 -12.52
C ARG A 15 -15.90 6.02 -13.51
N GLN A 16 -15.33 5.10 -14.30
CA GLN A 16 -16.12 4.28 -15.22
C GLN A 16 -17.10 3.39 -14.47
N ALA A 17 -16.67 2.72 -13.40
CA ALA A 17 -17.55 1.92 -12.57
C ALA A 17 -18.68 2.77 -11.99
N PHE A 18 -18.38 3.93 -11.36
CA PHE A 18 -19.38 4.81 -10.77
C PHE A 18 -20.36 5.40 -11.80
N ALA A 19 -19.93 5.57 -13.04
CA ALA A 19 -20.80 6.09 -14.10
C ALA A 19 -21.73 5.05 -14.69
N ASN A 20 -21.36 3.76 -14.63
CA ASN A 20 -22.05 2.67 -15.34
C ASN A 20 -22.74 1.65 -14.44
N VAL A 21 -22.64 1.78 -13.10
CA VAL A 21 -23.35 0.91 -12.17
C VAL A 21 -24.62 1.57 -11.62
N PRO A 22 -25.75 0.86 -11.54
CA PRO A 22 -26.99 1.42 -10.99
C PRO A 22 -26.90 1.79 -9.52
N ASP A 23 -26.17 1.01 -8.72
CA ASP A 23 -26.01 1.18 -7.28
C ASP A 23 -24.54 1.05 -6.90
N VAL A 24 -23.89 2.21 -6.72
CA VAL A 24 -22.46 2.28 -6.43
C VAL A 24 -22.10 1.61 -5.10
N GLU A 25 -22.92 1.80 -4.07
CA GLU A 25 -22.63 1.24 -2.74
C GLU A 25 -22.68 -0.30 -2.75
N ARG A 26 -23.62 -0.86 -3.48
CA ARG A 26 -23.79 -2.31 -3.61
C ARG A 26 -22.81 -2.95 -4.60
N ASP A 27 -22.63 -2.35 -5.77
CA ASP A 27 -21.99 -3.00 -6.91
C ASP A 27 -20.48 -2.71 -7.01
N PHE A 28 -20.02 -1.53 -6.55
CA PHE A 28 -18.61 -1.20 -6.60
C PHE A 28 -17.71 -2.14 -5.79
N PRO A 29 -18.06 -2.59 -4.56
CA PRO A 29 -17.26 -3.58 -3.83
C PRO A 29 -17.04 -4.88 -4.62
N ARG A 30 -18.07 -5.33 -5.37
CA ARG A 30 -17.96 -6.54 -6.21
C ARG A 30 -16.99 -6.36 -7.37
N ILE A 31 -16.99 -5.19 -8.01
CA ILE A 31 -16.03 -4.85 -9.06
C ILE A 31 -14.61 -4.76 -8.46
N ARG A 32 -14.48 -4.14 -7.30
CA ARG A 32 -13.19 -3.96 -6.61
C ARG A 32 -12.53 -5.28 -6.24
N VAL A 33 -13.33 -6.26 -5.77
CA VAL A 33 -12.84 -7.61 -5.42
C VAL A 33 -12.21 -8.33 -6.63
N MET A 34 -12.68 -8.09 -7.86
CA MET A 34 -12.08 -8.69 -9.05
C MET A 34 -10.59 -8.33 -9.20
N GLY A 35 -10.18 -7.13 -8.77
CA GLY A 35 -8.77 -6.75 -8.75
C GLY A 35 -7.93 -7.62 -7.81
N THR A 36 -8.43 -7.90 -6.61
CA THR A 36 -7.75 -8.79 -5.65
C THR A 36 -7.72 -10.24 -6.14
N ILE A 37 -8.81 -10.72 -6.74
CA ILE A 37 -8.87 -12.05 -7.37
C ILE A 37 -7.83 -12.16 -8.50
N GLY A 38 -7.72 -11.12 -9.36
CA GLY A 38 -6.71 -11.09 -10.41
C GLY A 38 -5.28 -11.13 -9.87
N TRP A 39 -5.02 -10.41 -8.77
CA TRP A 39 -3.73 -10.45 -8.10
C TRP A 39 -3.39 -11.85 -7.57
N ILE A 40 -4.31 -12.49 -6.86
CA ILE A 40 -4.16 -13.85 -6.36
C ILE A 40 -3.96 -14.84 -7.51
N ALA A 41 -4.79 -14.77 -8.55
CA ALA A 41 -4.68 -15.63 -9.71
C ALA A 41 -3.33 -15.50 -10.42
N SER A 42 -2.83 -14.28 -10.57
CA SER A 42 -1.50 -14.01 -11.15
C SER A 42 -0.37 -14.59 -10.28
N GLY A 43 -0.43 -14.40 -8.95
CA GLY A 43 0.55 -14.94 -8.02
C GLY A 43 0.58 -16.48 -8.01
N LEU A 44 -0.59 -17.11 -8.01
CA LEU A 44 -0.70 -18.58 -8.09
C LEU A 44 -0.22 -19.11 -9.45
N ALA A 45 -0.59 -18.43 -10.54
CA ALA A 45 -0.15 -18.80 -11.87
C ALA A 45 1.37 -18.71 -12.04
N CYS A 46 1.99 -17.60 -11.60
CA CYS A 46 3.43 -17.45 -11.67
C CYS A 46 4.19 -18.34 -10.68
N GLY A 47 3.62 -18.57 -9.48
CA GLY A 47 4.29 -19.32 -8.42
C GLY A 47 4.16 -20.86 -8.53
N PHE A 48 3.01 -21.37 -8.91
CA PHE A 48 2.77 -22.83 -8.89
C PHE A 48 2.57 -23.46 -10.27
N LEU A 49 1.96 -22.74 -11.22
CA LEU A 49 1.62 -23.33 -12.53
C LEU A 49 2.86 -23.87 -13.28
N PRO A 50 4.02 -23.18 -13.32
CA PRO A 50 5.20 -23.70 -13.99
C PRO A 50 5.59 -25.08 -13.47
N GLN A 51 5.58 -25.28 -12.16
CA GLN A 51 5.97 -26.57 -11.56
C GLN A 51 4.92 -27.65 -11.76
N ILE A 52 3.62 -27.32 -11.71
CA ILE A 52 2.56 -28.29 -12.05
C ILE A 52 2.74 -28.80 -13.47
N LEU A 53 3.23 -27.93 -14.37
CA LEU A 53 3.52 -28.28 -15.77
C LEU A 53 4.91 -28.88 -15.98
N GLY A 54 5.69 -29.10 -14.92
CA GLY A 54 7.01 -29.68 -14.99
C GLY A 54 8.14 -28.73 -15.40
N TYR A 55 7.89 -27.42 -15.35
CA TYR A 55 8.89 -26.37 -15.63
C TYR A 55 9.59 -25.91 -14.35
N ALA A 56 10.76 -25.31 -14.49
CA ALA A 56 11.45 -24.62 -13.41
C ALA A 56 10.71 -23.37 -12.93
N ASP A 57 11.05 -22.88 -11.75
CA ASP A 57 10.54 -21.61 -11.24
C ASP A 57 10.86 -20.45 -12.20
N ILE A 58 9.83 -19.75 -12.64
CA ILE A 58 9.94 -18.62 -13.57
C ILE A 58 10.17 -17.28 -12.87
N SER A 59 9.99 -17.23 -11.54
CA SER A 59 10.07 -15.98 -10.76
C SER A 59 11.40 -15.23 -10.94
N PRO A 60 12.58 -15.89 -11.00
CA PRO A 60 13.86 -15.20 -11.19
C PRO A 60 14.16 -14.88 -12.66
N THR A 61 13.24 -15.17 -13.60
CA THR A 61 13.42 -14.96 -15.04
C THR A 61 12.74 -13.70 -15.52
N ASN A 62 12.83 -13.39 -16.83
CA ASN A 62 12.07 -12.30 -17.46
C ASN A 62 10.63 -12.68 -17.84
N ILE A 63 10.22 -13.94 -17.65
CA ILE A 63 8.88 -14.44 -18.03
C ILE A 63 7.76 -13.66 -17.33
N PRO A 64 7.80 -13.38 -16.01
CA PRO A 64 6.78 -12.57 -15.35
C PRO A 64 6.62 -11.17 -15.96
N LEU A 65 7.71 -10.55 -16.44
CA LEU A 65 7.67 -9.27 -17.12
C LEU A 65 6.98 -9.39 -18.48
N LEU A 66 7.25 -10.46 -19.23
CA LEU A 66 6.59 -10.71 -20.52
C LEU A 66 5.09 -10.98 -20.36
N ILE A 67 4.69 -11.75 -19.34
CA ILE A 67 3.28 -11.98 -18.97
C ILE A 67 2.62 -10.65 -18.64
N THR A 68 3.27 -9.80 -17.86
CA THR A 68 2.76 -8.47 -17.49
C THR A 68 2.62 -7.58 -18.73
N ALA A 69 3.60 -7.57 -19.62
CA ALA A 69 3.55 -6.79 -20.87
C ALA A 69 2.40 -7.26 -21.77
N GLY A 70 2.24 -8.57 -21.96
CA GLY A 70 1.15 -9.15 -22.74
C GLY A 70 -0.23 -8.84 -22.14
N SER A 71 -0.40 -9.01 -20.83
CA SER A 71 -1.64 -8.69 -20.13
C SER A 71 -1.98 -7.20 -20.20
N SER A 72 -0.97 -6.33 -20.09
CA SER A 72 -1.15 -4.88 -20.23
C SER A 72 -1.54 -4.48 -21.65
N ALA A 73 -0.97 -5.12 -22.66
CA ALA A 73 -1.35 -4.90 -24.06
C ALA A 73 -2.79 -5.33 -24.33
N LEU A 74 -3.20 -6.51 -23.82
CA LEU A 74 -4.59 -6.99 -23.90
C LEU A 74 -5.55 -6.04 -23.19
N LEU A 75 -5.21 -5.54 -22.01
CA LEU A 75 -6.01 -4.55 -21.30
C LEU A 75 -6.11 -3.24 -22.09
N GLY A 76 -5.01 -2.81 -22.73
CA GLY A 76 -5.00 -1.64 -23.62
C GLY A 76 -5.96 -1.80 -24.79
N VAL A 77 -5.95 -2.95 -25.46
CA VAL A 77 -6.91 -3.27 -26.53
C VAL A 77 -8.35 -3.30 -25.98
N PHE A 78 -8.56 -3.96 -24.84
CA PHE A 78 -9.88 -4.03 -24.22
C PHE A 78 -10.43 -2.66 -23.83
N ALA A 79 -9.57 -1.71 -23.48
CA ALA A 79 -9.99 -0.35 -23.11
C ALA A 79 -10.75 0.38 -24.23
N PHE A 80 -10.52 0.04 -25.51
CA PHE A 80 -11.28 0.60 -26.63
C PHE A 80 -12.74 0.10 -26.70
N PHE A 81 -13.07 -0.99 -26.03
CA PHE A 81 -14.42 -1.55 -25.98
C PHE A 81 -15.21 -1.09 -24.74
N LEU A 82 -14.56 -0.33 -23.83
CA LEU A 82 -15.24 0.18 -22.64
C LEU A 82 -16.21 1.31 -23.01
N PRO A 83 -17.32 1.47 -22.23
CA PRO A 83 -18.23 2.59 -22.43
C PRO A 83 -17.54 3.95 -22.33
N ASP A 84 -17.94 4.89 -23.18
CA ASP A 84 -17.41 6.24 -23.14
C ASP A 84 -17.89 6.96 -21.86
N THR A 85 -16.95 7.48 -21.08
CA THR A 85 -17.22 8.21 -19.83
C THR A 85 -16.53 9.56 -19.88
N PRO A 86 -17.10 10.55 -20.58
CA PRO A 86 -16.49 11.86 -20.70
C PRO A 86 -16.36 12.54 -19.33
N PRO A 87 -15.33 13.37 -19.12
CA PRO A 87 -15.16 14.11 -17.89
C PRO A 87 -16.31 15.08 -17.66
N LYS A 88 -16.88 15.07 -16.44
CA LYS A 88 -18.00 15.97 -16.08
C LYS A 88 -17.57 17.43 -15.87
N SER A 89 -16.27 17.70 -15.73
CA SER A 89 -15.73 19.05 -15.50
C SER A 89 -15.20 19.63 -16.81
N THR A 90 -15.75 20.76 -17.21
CA THR A 90 -15.29 21.59 -18.35
C THR A 90 -14.38 22.74 -17.91
N GLY A 91 -14.04 22.83 -16.60
CA GLY A 91 -13.19 23.89 -16.06
C GLY A 91 -11.71 23.78 -16.47
N LYS A 92 -11.01 24.92 -16.43
CA LYS A 92 -9.55 24.94 -16.61
C LYS A 92 -8.90 24.01 -15.56
N MET A 93 -7.97 23.19 -16.00
CA MET A 93 -7.25 22.24 -15.17
C MET A 93 -6.36 23.00 -14.20
N ASP A 94 -6.80 23.11 -12.92
CA ASP A 94 -5.97 23.70 -11.87
C ASP A 94 -5.03 22.62 -11.34
N ILE A 95 -3.73 22.83 -11.55
CA ILE A 95 -2.67 21.94 -11.07
C ILE A 95 -2.70 21.78 -9.54
N LYS A 96 -3.11 22.82 -8.81
CA LYS A 96 -3.24 22.78 -7.36
C LYS A 96 -4.30 21.77 -6.92
N VAL A 97 -5.47 21.82 -7.56
CA VAL A 97 -6.56 20.87 -7.30
C VAL A 97 -6.17 19.45 -7.71
N MET A 98 -5.48 19.29 -8.85
CA MET A 98 -4.98 17.99 -9.32
C MET A 98 -3.97 17.35 -8.36
N LEU A 99 -3.08 18.15 -7.76
CA LEU A 99 -2.08 17.68 -6.81
C LEU A 99 -2.63 17.55 -5.39
N GLY A 100 -3.89 17.92 -5.16
CA GLY A 100 -4.50 17.91 -3.83
C GLY A 100 -3.85 18.90 -2.86
N LEU A 101 -3.24 19.98 -3.37
CA LEU A 101 -2.50 20.94 -2.54
C LEU A 101 -3.40 21.66 -1.54
N ASP A 102 -4.70 21.81 -1.84
CA ASP A 102 -5.67 22.37 -0.92
C ASP A 102 -5.78 21.55 0.37
N ALA A 103 -5.54 20.24 0.28
CA ALA A 103 -5.53 19.35 1.45
C ALA A 103 -4.31 19.55 2.37
N LEU A 104 -3.29 20.30 1.94
CA LEU A 104 -2.14 20.65 2.80
C LEU A 104 -2.58 21.44 4.04
N ILE A 105 -3.71 22.12 3.98
CA ILE A 105 -4.27 22.84 5.12
C ILE A 105 -4.58 21.89 6.29
N LEU A 106 -4.88 20.62 6.03
CA LEU A 106 -5.13 19.59 7.06
C LEU A 106 -3.88 19.35 7.93
N LEU A 107 -2.69 19.64 7.41
CA LEU A 107 -1.44 19.52 8.17
C LEU A 107 -1.29 20.59 9.27
N ARG A 108 -2.17 21.60 9.32
CA ARG A 108 -2.24 22.54 10.45
C ARG A 108 -2.84 21.90 11.70
N ASP A 109 -3.63 20.83 11.56
CA ASP A 109 -4.05 20.02 12.70
C ASP A 109 -2.90 19.13 13.16
N LYS A 110 -2.51 19.26 14.44
CA LYS A 110 -1.36 18.54 15.02
C LYS A 110 -1.53 17.03 14.97
N ASN A 111 -2.73 16.52 15.17
CA ASN A 111 -2.98 15.07 15.13
C ASN A 111 -2.89 14.55 13.70
N PHE A 112 -3.46 15.28 12.75
CA PHE A 112 -3.34 14.94 11.33
C PHE A 112 -1.89 14.99 10.86
N LEU A 113 -1.13 15.99 11.29
CA LEU A 113 0.29 16.12 10.99
C LEU A 113 1.09 14.92 11.51
N VAL A 114 0.89 14.51 12.77
CA VAL A 114 1.54 13.33 13.36
C VAL A 114 1.16 12.07 12.58
N PHE A 115 -0.12 11.87 12.29
CA PHE A 115 -0.59 10.77 11.48
C PHE A 115 0.06 10.75 10.10
N PHE A 116 0.11 11.90 9.43
CA PHE A 116 0.68 12.06 8.10
C PHE A 116 2.17 11.69 8.07
N PHE A 117 2.96 12.23 9.01
CA PHE A 117 4.39 11.93 9.11
C PHE A 117 4.66 10.47 9.46
N CYS A 118 3.92 9.90 10.40
CA CYS A 118 4.07 8.48 10.73
C CYS A 118 3.72 7.59 9.53
N SER A 119 2.68 7.94 8.76
CA SER A 119 2.30 7.22 7.54
C SER A 119 3.35 7.32 6.45
N PHE A 120 3.90 8.50 6.25
CA PHE A 120 5.00 8.74 5.31
C PHE A 120 6.25 7.94 5.68
N LEU A 121 6.66 7.99 6.95
CA LEU A 121 7.82 7.24 7.44
C LEU A 121 7.60 5.72 7.37
N PHE A 122 6.39 5.24 7.67
CA PHE A 122 6.06 3.81 7.59
C PHE A 122 6.07 3.27 6.16
N ALA A 123 5.79 4.10 5.17
CA ALA A 123 5.87 3.70 3.76
C ALA A 123 7.29 3.26 3.35
N MET A 124 8.34 3.77 4.02
CA MET A 124 9.73 3.40 3.71
C MET A 124 10.04 1.93 4.08
N PRO A 125 9.90 1.49 5.34
CA PRO A 125 10.13 0.08 5.66
C PRO A 125 9.15 -0.85 4.96
N LEU A 126 7.91 -0.43 4.71
CA LEU A 126 6.99 -1.24 3.92
C LEU A 126 7.50 -1.48 2.49
N ALA A 127 8.17 -0.49 1.89
CA ALA A 127 8.79 -0.64 0.57
C ALA A 127 9.88 -1.74 0.55
N PHE A 128 10.57 -2.00 1.67
CA PHE A 128 11.53 -3.10 1.78
C PHE A 128 10.87 -4.46 1.55
N TYR A 129 9.68 -4.66 2.10
CA TYR A 129 8.93 -5.88 1.84
C TYR A 129 8.63 -6.07 0.35
N TYR A 130 8.14 -5.03 -0.31
CA TYR A 130 7.78 -5.13 -1.72
C TYR A 130 8.96 -5.40 -2.66
N ILE A 131 10.16 -4.93 -2.30
CA ILE A 131 11.35 -5.21 -3.12
C ILE A 131 11.98 -6.55 -2.77
N PHE A 132 12.13 -6.83 -1.47
CA PHE A 132 13.07 -7.85 -1.03
C PHE A 132 12.41 -9.15 -0.59
N ALA A 133 11.10 -9.17 -0.25
CA ALA A 133 10.50 -10.34 0.36
C ALA A 133 10.55 -11.58 -0.54
N ASN A 134 10.29 -11.44 -1.84
CA ASN A 134 10.34 -12.60 -2.75
C ASN A 134 11.76 -13.16 -2.88
N GLY A 135 12.74 -12.27 -3.14
CA GLY A 135 14.16 -12.68 -3.23
C GLY A 135 14.65 -13.32 -1.94
N TYR A 136 14.35 -12.70 -0.79
CA TYR A 136 14.67 -13.24 0.52
C TYR A 136 14.09 -14.65 0.73
N LEU A 137 12.76 -14.82 0.54
CA LEU A 137 12.10 -16.11 0.72
C LEU A 137 12.68 -17.20 -0.18
N THR A 138 13.06 -16.85 -1.40
CA THR A 138 13.71 -17.77 -2.34
C THR A 138 15.11 -18.13 -1.87
N GLU A 139 15.92 -17.15 -1.44
CA GLU A 139 17.31 -17.34 -1.01
C GLU A 139 17.42 -18.15 0.29
N VAL A 140 16.47 -17.97 1.23
CA VAL A 140 16.39 -18.80 2.45
C VAL A 140 15.78 -20.19 2.21
N GLY A 141 15.56 -20.59 0.95
CA GLY A 141 15.19 -21.95 0.55
C GLY A 141 13.69 -22.23 0.44
N MET A 142 12.82 -21.20 0.53
CA MET A 142 11.37 -21.39 0.34
C MET A 142 11.07 -21.64 -1.15
N LYS A 143 10.72 -22.89 -1.48
CA LYS A 143 10.27 -23.24 -2.83
C LYS A 143 8.94 -22.55 -3.13
N ASN A 144 8.78 -22.04 -4.35
CA ASN A 144 7.54 -21.34 -4.80
C ASN A 144 7.18 -20.13 -3.96
N ALA A 145 8.15 -19.35 -3.52
CA ALA A 145 7.95 -18.18 -2.67
C ALA A 145 6.84 -17.25 -3.22
N THR A 146 6.84 -16.97 -4.53
CA THR A 146 5.81 -16.15 -5.21
C THR A 146 4.40 -16.70 -5.01
N GLY A 147 4.24 -18.03 -5.14
CA GLY A 147 2.95 -18.68 -4.91
C GLY A 147 2.51 -18.60 -3.45
N TRP A 148 3.41 -18.88 -2.50
CA TRP A 148 3.11 -18.81 -1.07
C TRP A 148 2.84 -17.38 -0.58
N MET A 149 3.45 -16.38 -1.19
CA MET A 149 3.15 -14.97 -0.86
C MET A 149 1.70 -14.58 -1.12
N THR A 150 0.94 -15.33 -1.94
CA THR A 150 -0.50 -15.10 -2.13
C THR A 150 -1.33 -15.34 -0.87
N LEU A 151 -0.81 -16.11 0.10
CA LEU A 151 -1.46 -16.24 1.41
C LEU A 151 -1.60 -14.90 2.14
N GLY A 152 -0.68 -13.96 1.88
CA GLY A 152 -0.79 -12.59 2.37
C GLY A 152 -2.04 -11.88 1.83
N GLN A 153 -2.39 -12.08 0.55
CA GLN A 153 -3.58 -11.50 -0.07
C GLN A 153 -4.87 -12.17 0.42
N PHE A 154 -4.86 -13.47 0.67
CA PHE A 154 -5.99 -14.14 1.34
C PHE A 154 -6.20 -13.58 2.74
N SER A 155 -5.12 -13.40 3.50
CA SER A 155 -5.14 -12.77 4.81
C SER A 155 -5.70 -11.33 4.74
N GLU A 156 -5.31 -10.54 3.74
CA GLU A 156 -5.82 -9.19 3.48
C GLU A 156 -7.35 -9.20 3.29
N ILE A 157 -7.89 -10.11 2.46
CA ILE A 157 -9.35 -10.21 2.28
C ILE A 157 -10.03 -10.49 3.61
N PHE A 158 -9.50 -11.43 4.40
CA PHE A 158 -10.09 -11.79 5.69
C PHE A 158 -10.09 -10.62 6.68
N PHE A 159 -8.94 -9.94 6.85
CA PHE A 159 -8.81 -8.84 7.81
C PHE A 159 -9.51 -7.56 7.33
N MET A 160 -9.61 -7.34 6.04
CA MET A 160 -10.43 -6.25 5.47
C MET A 160 -11.91 -6.43 5.84
N LEU A 161 -12.44 -7.66 5.75
CA LEU A 161 -13.81 -7.95 6.16
C LEU A 161 -14.01 -7.83 7.68
N ALA A 162 -12.99 -8.15 8.47
CA ALA A 162 -13.02 -8.04 9.92
C ALA A 162 -12.78 -6.60 10.43
N LEU A 163 -12.22 -5.72 9.60
CA LEU A 163 -11.80 -4.37 9.97
C LEU A 163 -12.91 -3.51 10.62
N PRO A 164 -14.18 -3.52 10.14
CA PRO A 164 -15.26 -2.77 10.79
C PRO A 164 -15.51 -3.19 12.24
N PHE A 165 -15.35 -4.48 12.55
CA PHE A 165 -15.46 -4.97 13.92
C PHE A 165 -14.34 -4.40 14.81
N PHE A 166 -13.10 -4.44 14.32
CA PHE A 166 -11.95 -3.94 15.07
C PHE A 166 -12.00 -2.42 15.26
N THR A 167 -12.34 -1.66 14.23
CA THR A 167 -12.45 -0.19 14.32
C THR A 167 -13.58 0.25 15.24
N LYS A 168 -14.71 -0.45 15.23
CA LYS A 168 -15.83 -0.18 16.15
C LYS A 168 -15.49 -0.53 17.60
N ARG A 169 -14.75 -1.62 17.82
CA ARG A 169 -14.45 -2.14 19.17
C ARG A 169 -13.28 -1.40 19.83
N PHE A 170 -12.25 -1.04 19.09
CA PHE A 170 -10.99 -0.53 19.62
C PHE A 170 -10.71 0.94 19.26
N GLY A 171 -11.41 1.49 18.30
CA GLY A 171 -11.16 2.83 17.76
C GLY A 171 -10.01 2.86 16.74
N ILE A 172 -9.93 3.95 16.00
CA ILE A 172 -8.99 4.12 14.87
C ILE A 172 -7.53 4.10 15.35
N LYS A 173 -7.22 4.81 16.45
CA LYS A 173 -5.85 4.87 16.98
C LYS A 173 -5.27 3.49 17.30
N LYS A 174 -6.03 2.67 18.01
CA LYS A 174 -5.55 1.34 18.43
C LYS A 174 -5.42 0.39 17.24
N VAL A 175 -6.30 0.50 16.24
CA VAL A 175 -6.22 -0.33 15.03
C VAL A 175 -5.01 0.06 14.19
N LEU A 176 -4.75 1.36 13.99
CA LEU A 176 -3.52 1.83 13.32
C LEU A 176 -2.26 1.37 14.05
N LEU A 177 -2.23 1.49 15.38
CA LEU A 177 -1.09 1.04 16.19
C LEU A 177 -0.90 -0.47 16.10
N LEU A 178 -2.00 -1.24 16.12
CA LEU A 178 -1.94 -2.70 15.95
C LEU A 178 -1.36 -3.07 14.57
N GLY A 179 -1.71 -2.34 13.52
CA GLY A 179 -1.10 -2.50 12.19
C GLY A 179 0.42 -2.29 12.20
N LEU A 180 0.90 -1.22 12.85
CA LEU A 180 2.34 -0.96 13.01
C LEU A 180 3.05 -2.05 13.82
N VAL A 181 2.50 -2.42 14.97
CA VAL A 181 3.07 -3.47 15.83
C VAL A 181 3.13 -4.80 15.09
N THR A 182 2.07 -5.17 14.39
CA THR A 182 2.03 -6.40 13.58
C THR A 182 3.06 -6.37 12.45
N ALA A 183 3.28 -5.22 11.83
CA ALA A 183 4.33 -5.06 10.80
C ALA A 183 5.74 -5.26 11.39
N ALA A 184 6.00 -4.76 12.60
CA ALA A 184 7.28 -4.99 13.29
C ALA A 184 7.46 -6.47 13.66
N ILE A 185 6.43 -7.13 14.22
CA ILE A 185 6.45 -8.56 14.54
C ILE A 185 6.67 -9.39 13.27
N ARG A 186 6.03 -9.06 12.17
CA ARG A 186 6.20 -9.70 10.87
C ARG A 186 7.66 -9.69 10.41
N TYR A 187 8.35 -8.56 10.53
CA TYR A 187 9.77 -8.48 10.22
C TYR A 187 10.61 -9.28 11.23
N GLY A 188 10.19 -9.33 12.51
CA GLY A 188 10.76 -10.23 13.51
C GLY A 188 10.71 -11.69 13.06
N PHE A 189 9.61 -12.14 12.46
CA PHE A 189 9.51 -13.49 11.92
C PHE A 189 10.46 -13.71 10.73
N PHE A 190 10.70 -12.71 9.90
CA PHE A 190 11.69 -12.81 8.82
C PHE A 190 13.15 -12.75 9.30
N ILE A 191 13.42 -12.15 10.46
CA ILE A 191 14.77 -12.16 11.06
C ILE A 191 15.21 -13.60 11.41
N TYR A 192 14.28 -14.37 11.94
CA TYR A 192 14.54 -15.73 12.45
C TYR A 192 14.03 -16.84 11.51
N GLY A 193 13.34 -16.49 10.42
CA GLY A 193 12.78 -17.43 9.47
C GLY A 193 13.86 -18.04 8.56
N SER A 194 13.80 -19.36 8.36
CA SER A 194 14.67 -20.15 7.48
C SER A 194 13.91 -21.37 6.98
N ALA A 195 14.31 -21.93 5.87
CA ALA A 195 13.74 -23.19 5.37
C ALA A 195 14.42 -24.46 5.92
N ASP A 196 15.45 -24.31 6.78
CA ASP A 196 16.26 -25.42 7.25
C ASP A 196 15.57 -26.28 8.30
N GLU A 197 14.75 -25.65 9.16
CA GLU A 197 14.05 -26.33 10.24
C GLU A 197 12.55 -26.04 10.22
N TYR A 198 11.77 -26.97 10.71
CA TYR A 198 10.30 -26.88 10.71
C TYR A 198 9.78 -25.63 11.41
N PHE A 199 10.37 -25.29 12.56
CA PHE A 199 9.94 -24.13 13.35
C PHE A 199 10.26 -22.80 12.64
N THR A 200 11.48 -22.64 12.14
CA THR A 200 11.89 -21.43 11.43
C THR A 200 11.17 -21.27 10.10
N TYR A 201 10.83 -22.39 9.44
CA TYR A 201 10.01 -22.37 8.24
C TYR A 201 8.57 -21.90 8.53
N ALA A 202 7.98 -22.30 9.65
CA ALA A 202 6.67 -21.81 10.07
C ALA A 202 6.66 -20.29 10.31
N LEU A 203 7.79 -19.70 10.77
CA LEU A 203 7.91 -18.25 10.95
C LEU A 203 7.78 -17.50 9.62
N LEU A 204 8.31 -18.06 8.51
CA LEU A 204 8.16 -17.48 7.18
C LEU A 204 6.68 -17.38 6.79
N PHE A 205 5.91 -18.45 7.00
CA PHE A 205 4.46 -18.43 6.73
C PHE A 205 3.71 -17.46 7.62
N LEU A 206 4.03 -17.39 8.90
CA LEU A 206 3.44 -16.40 9.81
C LEU A 206 3.78 -14.97 9.36
N GLY A 207 5.02 -14.72 8.93
CA GLY A 207 5.42 -13.45 8.37
C GLY A 207 4.63 -13.09 7.10
N ILE A 208 4.32 -14.06 6.24
CA ILE A 208 3.48 -13.86 5.06
C ILE A 208 2.03 -13.58 5.47
N LEU A 209 1.45 -14.38 6.37
CA LEU A 209 0.06 -14.25 6.81
C LEU A 209 -0.22 -12.91 7.53
N LEU A 210 0.74 -12.40 8.30
CA LEU A 210 0.58 -11.11 8.97
C LEU A 210 0.55 -9.91 8.01
N HIS A 211 0.73 -10.15 6.70
CA HIS A 211 0.60 -9.09 5.70
C HIS A 211 -0.77 -8.42 5.74
N GLY A 212 -1.85 -9.19 5.74
CA GLY A 212 -3.20 -8.67 5.76
C GLY A 212 -3.46 -7.79 6.98
N VAL A 213 -3.11 -8.28 8.19
CA VAL A 213 -3.29 -7.49 9.42
C VAL A 213 -2.49 -6.19 9.34
N SER A 214 -1.20 -6.26 9.00
CA SER A 214 -0.34 -5.08 8.98
C SER A 214 -0.76 -4.06 7.94
N TYR A 215 -1.24 -4.52 6.77
CA TYR A 215 -1.66 -3.66 5.68
C TYR A 215 -3.03 -3.05 5.94
N ASP A 216 -4.04 -3.86 6.22
CA ASP A 216 -5.42 -3.38 6.39
C ASP A 216 -5.58 -2.52 7.63
N PHE A 217 -5.00 -2.96 8.76
CA PHE A 217 -5.15 -2.22 10.02
C PHE A 217 -4.37 -0.91 10.00
N TYR A 218 -3.38 -0.77 9.13
CA TYR A 218 -2.75 0.52 8.95
C TYR A 218 -3.32 1.28 7.74
N TYR A 219 -3.12 0.81 6.51
CA TYR A 219 -3.44 1.60 5.32
C TYR A 219 -4.93 1.76 5.06
N VAL A 220 -5.73 0.69 5.18
CA VAL A 220 -7.18 0.82 4.98
C VAL A 220 -7.78 1.69 6.07
N THR A 221 -7.33 1.51 7.33
CA THR A 221 -7.76 2.36 8.45
C THR A 221 -7.28 3.81 8.28
N ALA A 222 -6.08 4.02 7.72
CA ALA A 222 -5.56 5.36 7.40
C ALA A 222 -6.48 6.09 6.41
N TYR A 223 -6.93 5.42 5.35
CA TYR A 223 -7.90 6.01 4.42
C TYR A 223 -9.23 6.33 5.09
N ILE A 224 -9.73 5.45 5.97
CA ILE A 224 -10.95 5.73 6.76
C ILE A 224 -10.75 6.94 7.68
N TYR A 225 -9.59 7.05 8.33
CA TYR A 225 -9.26 8.19 9.17
C TYR A 225 -9.25 9.50 8.38
N VAL A 226 -8.58 9.53 7.23
CA VAL A 226 -8.53 10.70 6.35
C VAL A 226 -9.92 11.11 5.91
N ASP A 227 -10.75 10.16 5.50
CA ASP A 227 -12.13 10.44 5.06
C ASP A 227 -12.99 11.03 6.18
N LYS A 228 -12.83 10.56 7.42
CA LYS A 228 -13.52 11.11 8.60
C LYS A 228 -13.03 12.48 9.01
N LYS A 229 -11.74 12.78 8.80
CA LYS A 229 -11.12 14.03 9.25
C LYS A 229 -11.23 15.14 8.23
N ALA A 230 -11.20 14.83 6.94
CA ALA A 230 -11.29 15.82 5.89
C ALA A 230 -12.73 16.33 5.69
N PRO A 231 -12.94 17.65 5.57
CA PRO A 231 -14.20 18.21 5.14
C PRO A 231 -14.70 17.55 3.85
N VAL A 232 -16.01 17.41 3.69
CA VAL A 232 -16.61 16.63 2.58
C VAL A 232 -16.08 17.07 1.21
N HIS A 233 -15.93 18.38 0.97
CA HIS A 233 -15.44 18.94 -0.30
C HIS A 233 -13.94 18.67 -0.55
N MET A 234 -13.15 18.30 0.50
CA MET A 234 -11.71 18.08 0.40
C MET A 234 -11.31 16.60 0.54
N ARG A 235 -12.24 15.68 0.79
CA ARG A 235 -11.95 14.26 1.03
C ARG A 235 -11.12 13.63 -0.09
N THR A 236 -11.50 13.87 -1.33
CA THR A 236 -10.77 13.34 -2.49
C THR A 236 -9.35 13.91 -2.58
N ALA A 237 -9.17 15.20 -2.34
CA ALA A 237 -7.86 15.85 -2.32
C ALA A 237 -6.99 15.33 -1.16
N ALA A 238 -7.57 15.12 0.03
CA ALA A 238 -6.88 14.57 1.18
C ALA A 238 -6.43 13.11 0.95
N GLN A 239 -7.27 12.28 0.36
CA GLN A 239 -6.92 10.91 -0.06
C GLN A 239 -5.78 10.92 -1.11
N GLY A 240 -5.86 11.82 -2.08
CA GLY A 240 -4.81 12.01 -3.09
C GLY A 240 -3.49 12.44 -2.48
N LEU A 241 -3.50 13.36 -1.51
CA LEU A 241 -2.31 13.83 -0.79
C LEU A 241 -1.62 12.69 -0.04
N ILE A 242 -2.36 11.90 0.74
CA ILE A 242 -1.84 10.74 1.46
C ILE A 242 -1.25 9.71 0.49
N THR A 243 -1.97 9.40 -0.59
CA THR A 243 -1.50 8.44 -1.60
C THR A 243 -0.20 8.93 -2.25
N LEU A 244 -0.14 10.21 -2.66
CA LEU A 244 1.05 10.79 -3.27
C LEU A 244 2.24 10.77 -2.30
N CYS A 245 2.03 11.17 -1.06
CA CYS A 245 3.11 11.23 -0.08
C CYS A 245 3.56 9.85 0.37
N CYS A 246 2.66 8.96 0.76
CA CYS A 246 3.03 7.65 1.27
C CYS A 246 3.44 6.69 0.15
N GLN A 247 2.55 6.42 -0.81
CA GLN A 247 2.81 5.46 -1.89
C GLN A 247 3.68 6.05 -3.02
N GLY A 248 3.69 7.37 -3.18
CA GLY A 248 4.60 8.07 -4.09
C GLY A 248 5.97 8.27 -3.47
N PHE A 249 6.13 9.36 -2.74
CA PHE A 249 7.44 9.79 -2.22
C PHE A 249 7.98 8.87 -1.13
N GLY A 250 7.14 8.43 -0.18
CA GLY A 250 7.56 7.54 0.90
C GLY A 250 8.10 6.21 0.38
N SER A 251 7.37 5.57 -0.55
CA SER A 251 7.84 4.33 -1.17
C SER A 251 9.09 4.56 -2.03
N LEU A 252 9.17 5.66 -2.79
CA LEU A 252 10.35 5.99 -3.59
C LEU A 252 11.60 6.13 -2.72
N LEU A 253 11.49 6.86 -1.61
CA LEU A 253 12.58 6.98 -0.64
C LEU A 253 12.90 5.64 0.02
N GLY A 254 11.88 4.84 0.34
CA GLY A 254 12.06 3.51 0.88
C GLY A 254 12.79 2.58 -0.09
N TYR A 255 12.42 2.58 -1.36
CA TYR A 255 13.10 1.82 -2.41
C TYR A 255 14.57 2.23 -2.55
N ARG A 256 14.83 3.53 -2.56
CA ARG A 256 16.19 4.04 -2.65
C ARG A 256 17.00 3.71 -1.40
N LEU A 257 16.43 3.94 -0.22
CA LEU A 257 17.08 3.63 1.06
C LEU A 257 17.38 2.13 1.17
N GLY A 258 16.38 1.28 0.92
CA GLY A 258 16.54 -0.17 0.98
C GLY A 258 17.62 -0.66 0.02
N GLY A 259 17.65 -0.18 -1.23
CA GLY A 259 18.67 -0.54 -2.19
C GLY A 259 20.08 -0.14 -1.73
N VAL A 260 20.26 1.09 -1.27
CA VAL A 260 21.56 1.57 -0.76
C VAL A 260 22.01 0.81 0.47
N MET A 261 21.09 0.54 1.41
CA MET A 261 21.39 -0.23 2.61
C MET A 261 21.79 -1.67 2.26
N MET A 262 21.05 -2.30 1.34
CA MET A 262 21.33 -3.66 0.90
C MET A 262 22.70 -3.74 0.24
N GLU A 263 23.02 -2.83 -0.66
CA GLU A 263 24.30 -2.82 -1.38
C GLU A 263 25.49 -2.49 -0.48
N LYS A 264 25.36 -1.47 0.41
CA LYS A 264 26.51 -0.91 1.14
C LYS A 264 26.71 -1.47 2.53
N MET A 265 25.65 -1.96 3.18
CA MET A 265 25.71 -2.38 4.59
C MET A 265 25.43 -3.88 4.77
N PHE A 266 24.60 -4.46 3.91
CA PHE A 266 24.16 -5.84 4.09
C PHE A 266 24.69 -6.79 3.03
N ALA A 267 25.33 -6.30 1.96
CA ALA A 267 26.03 -7.14 0.99
C ALA A 267 27.42 -7.54 1.50
N TYR A 268 27.82 -8.78 1.31
CA TYR A 268 29.16 -9.27 1.58
C TYR A 268 29.54 -10.38 0.60
N GLN A 269 30.86 -10.58 0.44
CA GLN A 269 31.41 -11.59 -0.47
C GLN A 269 31.72 -12.87 0.32
N GLU A 270 31.13 -13.97 -0.10
CA GLU A 270 31.48 -15.29 0.39
C GLU A 270 32.41 -16.02 -0.59
N PRO A 271 33.43 -16.75 -0.09
CA PRO A 271 34.38 -17.44 -0.97
C PRO A 271 33.75 -18.48 -1.89
N VAL A 272 32.63 -19.09 -1.46
CA VAL A 272 31.96 -20.18 -2.18
C VAL A 272 30.77 -19.71 -2.97
N ASN A 273 29.94 -18.82 -2.37
CA ASN A 273 28.64 -18.41 -2.92
C ASN A 273 28.67 -17.06 -3.64
N GLY A 274 29.81 -16.36 -3.62
CA GLY A 274 29.93 -15.05 -4.23
C GLY A 274 29.23 -13.94 -3.42
N LEU A 275 28.49 -13.07 -4.08
CA LEU A 275 27.77 -11.98 -3.43
C LEU A 275 26.53 -12.51 -2.69
N THR A 276 26.50 -12.34 -1.37
CA THR A 276 25.40 -12.74 -0.50
C THR A 276 24.91 -11.55 0.33
N PHE A 277 23.75 -11.70 0.98
CA PHE A 277 23.10 -10.61 1.70
C PHE A 277 22.80 -11.00 3.15
N ASN A 278 23.07 -10.07 4.07
CA ASN A 278 22.64 -10.20 5.47
C ASN A 278 21.16 -9.84 5.60
N TRP A 279 20.29 -10.79 5.28
CA TRP A 279 18.85 -10.62 5.36
C TRP A 279 18.34 -10.31 6.78
N SER A 280 18.92 -10.96 7.79
CA SER A 280 18.58 -10.71 9.19
C SER A 280 18.86 -9.26 9.58
N GLY A 281 20.00 -8.70 9.15
CA GLY A 281 20.33 -7.27 9.35
C GLY A 281 19.34 -6.36 8.67
N MET A 282 18.95 -6.66 7.43
CA MET A 282 17.99 -5.86 6.66
C MET A 282 16.60 -5.86 7.32
N TRP A 283 16.08 -7.03 7.71
CA TRP A 283 14.79 -7.11 8.39
C TRP A 283 14.81 -6.50 9.78
N THR A 284 15.95 -6.61 10.52
CA THR A 284 16.15 -5.93 11.81
C THR A 284 16.09 -4.43 11.65
N PHE A 285 16.77 -3.87 10.66
CA PHE A 285 16.74 -2.44 10.36
C PHE A 285 15.29 -1.96 10.09
N GLY A 286 14.56 -2.68 9.23
CA GLY A 286 13.16 -2.38 8.95
C GLY A 286 12.25 -2.50 10.19
N ALA A 287 12.42 -3.55 11.00
CA ALA A 287 11.66 -3.76 12.23
C ALA A 287 11.89 -2.63 13.25
N VAL A 288 13.13 -2.20 13.44
CA VAL A 288 13.50 -1.09 14.32
C VAL A 288 12.87 0.23 13.83
N MET A 289 12.94 0.51 12.53
CA MET A 289 12.26 1.68 11.96
C MET A 289 10.77 1.68 12.30
N ILE A 290 10.07 0.55 12.06
CA ILE A 290 8.64 0.44 12.34
C ILE A 290 8.37 0.59 13.84
N ALA A 291 9.18 -0.03 14.71
CA ALA A 291 9.03 0.09 16.16
C ALA A 291 9.16 1.54 16.64
N ILE A 292 10.14 2.28 16.13
CA ILE A 292 10.30 3.71 16.43
C ILE A 292 9.05 4.49 15.99
N ILE A 293 8.56 4.24 14.76
CA ILE A 293 7.36 4.90 14.24
C ILE A 293 6.14 4.56 15.12
N ALA A 294 6.00 3.30 15.55
CA ALA A 294 4.90 2.88 16.42
C ALA A 294 4.95 3.61 17.78
N VAL A 295 6.14 3.78 18.37
CA VAL A 295 6.34 4.52 19.63
C VAL A 295 6.01 6.00 19.42
N LEU A 296 6.51 6.63 18.36
CA LEU A 296 6.18 8.03 18.04
C LEU A 296 4.68 8.21 17.84
N PHE A 297 4.04 7.32 17.08
CA PHE A 297 2.61 7.34 16.86
C PHE A 297 1.83 7.16 18.17
N MET A 298 2.22 6.22 19.03
CA MET A 298 1.58 5.97 20.31
C MET A 298 1.61 7.19 21.23
N ILE A 299 2.75 7.89 21.29
CA ILE A 299 2.98 9.04 22.19
C ILE A 299 2.27 10.30 21.66
N PHE A 300 2.44 10.61 20.37
CA PHE A 300 2.07 11.90 19.83
C PHE A 300 0.69 11.91 19.16
N PHE A 301 0.22 10.79 18.60
CA PHE A 301 -1.09 10.73 17.99
C PHE A 301 -2.19 10.61 19.04
N ARG A 302 -3.17 11.50 18.98
CA ARG A 302 -4.36 11.47 19.85
C ARG A 302 -5.60 11.33 19.00
N GLU A 303 -6.41 10.32 19.28
CA GLU A 303 -7.71 10.18 18.62
C GLU A 303 -8.63 11.30 19.10
N SER A 304 -9.18 12.04 18.16
CA SER A 304 -10.19 13.07 18.41
C SER A 304 -11.38 12.73 17.52
N ASP A 305 -12.58 12.60 18.11
CA ASP A 305 -13.81 12.30 17.37
C ASP A 305 -14.33 13.47 16.56
N ASN A 306 -13.81 14.69 16.80
CA ASN A 306 -14.22 15.85 16.07
C ASN A 306 -13.65 15.84 14.66
N GLU A 307 -14.49 16.05 13.65
CA GLU A 307 -14.05 16.55 12.35
C GLU A 307 -13.11 17.73 12.59
N ILE A 308 -12.20 18.00 11.64
CA ILE A 308 -11.39 19.23 11.67
C ILE A 308 -12.34 20.40 11.36
N THR A 309 -13.25 20.65 12.27
CA THR A 309 -14.24 21.75 12.22
C THR A 309 -13.60 23.11 12.47
N ALA A 310 -12.36 23.14 12.89
CA ALA A 310 -11.66 24.37 13.26
C ALA A 310 -10.73 24.93 12.19
N ILE A 311 -10.79 24.44 10.96
CA ILE A 311 -10.43 25.29 9.86
C ILE A 311 -11.72 26.07 9.55
N LYS A 312 -12.00 27.15 10.28
CA LYS A 312 -12.69 28.28 9.71
C LYS A 312 -11.88 28.63 8.45
N VAL A 313 -12.28 28.06 7.33
CA VAL A 313 -11.97 28.66 6.04
C VAL A 313 -12.52 30.04 6.22
N ASP A 314 -11.66 31.03 6.31
CA ASP A 314 -12.10 32.44 6.42
C ASP A 314 -13.02 32.59 5.21
N ASP A 315 -14.30 32.94 5.45
CA ASP A 315 -15.31 33.10 4.39
C ASP A 315 -14.84 34.03 3.28
N ARG A 316 -13.74 34.75 3.52
CA ARG A 316 -12.99 35.54 2.56
C ARG A 316 -12.25 34.70 1.52
N ASP A 317 -11.76 33.48 1.84
CA ASP A 317 -11.06 32.62 0.89
C ASP A 317 -12.07 31.89 -0.02
N ILE A 318 -13.28 31.66 0.46
CA ILE A 318 -14.39 31.12 -0.37
C ILE A 318 -14.93 32.21 -1.31
N ALA A 319 -14.99 33.45 -0.87
CA ALA A 319 -15.42 34.56 -1.69
C ALA A 319 -14.45 34.88 -2.84
N LEU A 320 -13.14 34.66 -2.64
CA LEU A 320 -12.12 34.82 -3.68
C LEU A 320 -12.19 33.75 -4.77
N THR A 321 -12.65 32.53 -4.42
CA THR A 321 -12.84 31.45 -5.40
C THR A 321 -14.19 31.52 -6.13
N GLN A 322 -15.18 32.23 -5.58
CA GLN A 322 -16.48 32.42 -6.19
C GLN A 322 -16.64 33.79 -6.90
N GLY A 323 -15.74 34.73 -6.66
CA GLY A 323 -15.78 36.11 -7.16
C GLY A 323 -15.20 36.37 -8.55
N GLU A 324 -14.58 35.36 -9.20
CA GLU A 324 -14.06 35.52 -10.57
C GLU A 324 -14.97 34.95 -11.66
N VAL A 325 -16.26 34.74 -11.36
CA VAL A 325 -17.27 34.44 -12.39
C VAL A 325 -18.24 35.63 -12.47
N LYS A 326 -17.78 36.71 -13.05
CA LYS A 326 -18.59 37.72 -13.67
C LYS A 326 -17.98 38.15 -14.97
#